data_d8d7ce5bb30dcbc87a9c8d6166d85438
#
_entry.id   d8d7ce5bb30dcbc87a9c8d6166d85438
#
_cell.length_a   1.000
_cell.length_b   1.000
_cell.length_c   1.000
_cell.angle_alpha   90.00
_cell.angle_beta   90.00
_cell.angle_gamma   90.00
#
_symmetry.space_group_name_H-M   'P 1'
#
loop_
_entity.id
_entity.type
_entity.pdbx_description
1 polymer ?
#
loop_
_entity_poly.entity_id
_entity_poly.type
_entity_poly.pdbx_seq_one_letter_code
_entity_poly.pdbx_strand_id
1 'polypeptide(L)'
;LFIKIFIVLKKIICTILIISSFISYSQAKKQEKDIAASSVWGFFTAMETTIETIYDYEPELRTKINELKFLKTSNFPNSKNNAFNYLKNETNYLIYSKKKIDSLEIEWKIGSILTSKAERIEFLKKTENYLKGKIPSPMLENVLLFEYQNQPHKEFVNGYTYTFNTKGHKKAKNTEISLDIPKSWTAREGRQPNVIQLFSSDCGNGKYTISIMTGEMQYTKEELGDLTFEEIDKIYKEDIFTEEYAKNFIQGKFISYKPMNIAGRAGFLVVYEDINEKMGMKIKMRNSVYIFHDVTNLHFINCGIVSSDIAENLEEKSTIINPLFFMIVNSIVVPKKNNDIIELKGTEHQKIIDVKIAETNFDFIFDTGASVSLINKSIINNLIENGVISNRNFLEKKYMVTADGKKHLVELWNLPKIIIGGKKINNVDFAVMDGNITPLLGMNIINRLNIYKIDLENYKIYLKNEN
;
A
#
# COMPACT_ATOMS: atom_id res chain seq x y z
N LEU A 1 32.83 -4.77 -0.54
CA LEU A 1 31.53 -4.07 -0.56
C LEU A 1 30.85 -4.23 -1.92
N PHE A 2 31.51 -3.83 -3.03
CA PHE A 2 30.98 -3.91 -4.43
C PHE A 2 30.51 -5.32 -4.83
N ILE A 3 31.18 -6.38 -4.38
CA ILE A 3 30.84 -7.77 -4.73
C ILE A 3 29.55 -8.24 -4.02
N LYS A 4 29.29 -7.81 -2.76
CA LYS A 4 28.02 -8.11 -2.06
C LYS A 4 26.84 -7.37 -2.69
N ILE A 5 27.03 -6.11 -3.10
CA ILE A 5 26.02 -5.33 -3.84
C ILE A 5 25.64 -6.03 -5.14
N PHE A 6 26.61 -6.56 -5.88
CA PHE A 6 26.38 -7.26 -7.16
C PHE A 6 25.59 -8.58 -6.98
N ILE A 7 25.77 -9.30 -5.88
CA ILE A 7 25.07 -10.57 -5.60
C ILE A 7 23.62 -10.32 -5.15
N VAL A 8 23.38 -9.29 -4.35
CA VAL A 8 22.01 -8.88 -3.94
C VAL A 8 21.25 -8.30 -5.14
N LEU A 9 21.89 -7.44 -5.94
CA LEU A 9 21.32 -6.98 -7.21
C LEU A 9 20.95 -8.13 -8.15
N LYS A 10 21.83 -9.12 -8.35
CA LYS A 10 21.53 -10.29 -9.19
C LYS A 10 20.31 -11.09 -8.72
N LYS A 11 20.09 -11.21 -7.41
CA LYS A 11 18.90 -11.87 -6.85
C LYS A 11 17.62 -11.06 -7.09
N ILE A 12 17.69 -9.72 -7.02
CA ILE A 12 16.56 -8.83 -7.29
C ILE A 12 16.24 -8.77 -8.79
N ILE A 13 17.27 -8.75 -9.64
CA ILE A 13 17.15 -8.72 -11.11
C ILE A 13 16.46 -9.97 -11.67
N CYS A 14 16.72 -11.16 -11.11
CA CYS A 14 15.97 -12.38 -11.48
C CYS A 14 14.47 -12.29 -11.20
N THR A 15 14.02 -11.28 -10.48
CA THR A 15 12.65 -11.15 -10.01
C THR A 15 11.77 -10.31 -10.93
N ILE A 16 12.33 -9.49 -11.81
CA ILE A 16 11.59 -8.64 -12.75
C ILE A 16 11.01 -9.45 -13.94
N LEU A 17 11.38 -10.72 -14.08
CA LEU A 17 10.86 -11.62 -15.14
C LEU A 17 9.40 -12.10 -14.85
N ILE A 18 8.49 -11.15 -14.65
CA ILE A 18 7.08 -11.40 -14.31
C ILE A 18 6.23 -11.92 -15.49
N ILE A 19 6.78 -12.06 -16.68
CA ILE A 19 5.99 -12.15 -17.92
C ILE A 19 5.56 -13.56 -18.32
N SER A 20 5.94 -14.59 -17.57
CA SER A 20 5.78 -15.99 -18.03
C SER A 20 4.37 -16.57 -18.10
N SER A 21 3.36 -15.81 -17.78
CA SER A 21 1.99 -16.35 -17.69
C SER A 21 0.97 -15.66 -18.61
N PHE A 22 1.42 -14.77 -19.50
CA PHE A 22 0.47 -13.94 -20.25
C PHE A 22 -0.25 -14.63 -21.42
N ILE A 23 0.29 -15.68 -22.03
CA ILE A 23 -0.17 -16.15 -23.34
C ILE A 23 -1.39 -17.07 -23.29
N SER A 24 -1.38 -18.09 -22.45
CA SER A 24 -2.59 -18.94 -22.23
C SER A 24 -3.70 -18.20 -21.48
N TYR A 25 -3.31 -17.12 -20.82
CA TYR A 25 -4.19 -16.23 -20.07
C TYR A 25 -4.88 -15.20 -20.99
N SER A 26 -4.29 -14.85 -22.14
CA SER A 26 -4.81 -13.79 -23.01
C SER A 26 -6.12 -14.16 -23.69
N GLN A 27 -6.31 -15.40 -24.13
CA GLN A 27 -7.57 -15.84 -24.77
C GLN A 27 -8.74 -15.88 -23.76
N ALA A 28 -8.52 -16.42 -22.55
CA ALA A 28 -9.53 -16.43 -21.51
C ALA A 28 -9.89 -14.99 -21.07
N LYS A 29 -8.92 -14.10 -21.01
CA LYS A 29 -9.13 -12.70 -20.64
C LYS A 29 -9.78 -11.86 -21.74
N LYS A 30 -9.55 -12.19 -23.02
CA LYS A 30 -10.29 -11.60 -24.14
C LYS A 30 -11.78 -11.92 -23.99
N GLN A 31 -12.11 -13.17 -23.71
CA GLN A 31 -13.50 -13.60 -23.46
C GLN A 31 -14.12 -12.84 -22.27
N GLU A 32 -13.37 -12.57 -21.20
CA GLU A 32 -13.86 -11.77 -20.08
C GLU A 32 -14.19 -10.34 -20.50
N LYS A 33 -13.36 -9.70 -21.34
CA LYS A 33 -13.62 -8.34 -21.85
C LYS A 33 -14.83 -8.31 -22.79
N ASP A 34 -15.02 -9.34 -23.63
CA ASP A 34 -16.19 -9.48 -24.51
C ASP A 34 -17.49 -9.59 -23.69
N ILE A 35 -17.47 -10.38 -22.59
CA ILE A 35 -18.57 -10.50 -21.66
C ILE A 35 -18.85 -9.17 -20.96
N ALA A 36 -17.81 -8.48 -20.49
CA ALA A 36 -17.94 -7.18 -19.85
C ALA A 36 -18.56 -6.14 -20.81
N ALA A 37 -18.08 -6.09 -22.06
CA ALA A 37 -18.60 -5.18 -23.07
C ALA A 37 -20.09 -5.44 -23.37
N SER A 38 -20.47 -6.73 -23.56
CA SER A 38 -21.86 -7.13 -23.80
C SER A 38 -22.76 -6.77 -22.63
N SER A 39 -22.25 -6.98 -21.39
CA SER A 39 -23.00 -6.68 -20.17
C SER A 39 -23.23 -5.18 -20.01
N VAL A 40 -22.21 -4.33 -20.26
CA VAL A 40 -22.32 -2.88 -20.15
C VAL A 40 -23.25 -2.31 -21.21
N TRP A 41 -23.09 -2.75 -22.47
CA TRP A 41 -23.97 -2.31 -23.54
C TRP A 41 -25.41 -2.71 -23.24
N GLY A 42 -25.66 -3.98 -22.84
CA GLY A 42 -26.96 -4.48 -22.48
C GLY A 42 -27.59 -3.73 -21.29
N PHE A 43 -26.82 -3.49 -20.24
CA PHE A 43 -27.26 -2.76 -19.06
C PHE A 43 -27.79 -1.36 -19.40
N PHE A 44 -27.04 -0.57 -20.17
CA PHE A 44 -27.48 0.76 -20.56
C PHE A 44 -28.61 0.74 -21.59
N THR A 45 -28.60 -0.22 -22.53
CA THR A 45 -29.67 -0.35 -23.51
C THR A 45 -31.01 -0.70 -22.82
N ALA A 46 -31.01 -1.65 -21.91
CA ALA A 46 -32.21 -2.00 -21.13
C ALA A 46 -32.70 -0.81 -20.30
N MET A 47 -31.80 -0.12 -19.63
CA MET A 47 -32.11 1.07 -18.83
C MET A 47 -32.75 2.17 -19.68
N GLU A 48 -32.13 2.53 -20.79
CA GLU A 48 -32.58 3.60 -21.68
C GLU A 48 -33.94 3.26 -22.33
N THR A 49 -34.09 2.03 -22.84
CA THR A 49 -35.36 1.57 -23.44
C THR A 49 -36.51 1.62 -22.43
N THR A 50 -36.27 1.17 -21.20
CA THR A 50 -37.30 1.22 -20.14
C THR A 50 -37.65 2.67 -19.76
N ILE A 51 -36.65 3.57 -19.66
CA ILE A 51 -36.85 4.99 -19.38
C ILE A 51 -37.70 5.64 -20.49
N GLU A 52 -37.42 5.37 -21.78
CA GLU A 52 -38.19 5.88 -22.90
C GLU A 52 -39.62 5.37 -22.87
N THR A 53 -39.83 4.07 -22.59
CA THR A 53 -41.16 3.49 -22.45
C THR A 53 -41.94 4.20 -21.33
N ILE A 54 -41.35 4.43 -20.17
CA ILE A 54 -42.01 5.13 -19.06
C ILE A 54 -42.32 6.59 -19.46
N TYR A 55 -41.41 7.26 -20.18
CA TYR A 55 -41.60 8.63 -20.66
C TYR A 55 -42.87 8.79 -21.53
N ASP A 56 -43.13 7.75 -22.36
CA ASP A 56 -44.31 7.76 -23.25
C ASP A 56 -45.60 7.48 -22.47
N TYR A 57 -45.56 6.57 -21.49
CA TYR A 57 -46.75 6.16 -20.74
C TYR A 57 -47.11 7.05 -19.55
N GLU A 58 -46.13 7.77 -18.93
CA GLU A 58 -46.34 8.54 -17.70
C GLU A 58 -45.90 10.00 -17.85
N PRO A 59 -46.75 10.85 -18.39
CA PRO A 59 -46.40 12.26 -18.63
C PRO A 59 -45.90 13.02 -17.39
N GLU A 60 -46.41 12.70 -16.20
CA GLU A 60 -46.04 13.30 -14.94
C GLU A 60 -44.62 12.91 -14.46
N LEU A 61 -44.03 11.83 -14.97
CA LEU A 61 -42.67 11.42 -14.65
C LEU A 61 -41.59 11.97 -15.59
N ARG A 62 -41.99 12.71 -16.62
CA ARG A 62 -41.06 13.25 -17.66
C ARG A 62 -40.00 14.14 -17.09
N THR A 63 -40.31 15.00 -16.14
CA THR A 63 -39.29 15.83 -15.46
C THR A 63 -38.23 14.95 -14.82
N LYS A 64 -38.65 13.95 -14.04
CA LYS A 64 -37.73 13.00 -13.39
C LYS A 64 -36.89 12.24 -14.41
N ILE A 65 -37.47 11.83 -15.51
CA ILE A 65 -36.78 11.10 -16.57
C ILE A 65 -35.73 11.98 -17.24
N ASN A 66 -36.02 13.23 -17.49
CA ASN A 66 -35.05 14.18 -18.04
C ASN A 66 -33.85 14.42 -17.09
N GLU A 67 -34.08 14.46 -15.76
CA GLU A 67 -33.03 14.50 -14.78
C GLU A 67 -32.13 13.25 -14.86
N LEU A 68 -32.70 12.04 -15.02
CA LEU A 68 -31.96 10.81 -15.16
C LEU A 68 -31.14 10.78 -16.47
N LYS A 69 -31.70 11.25 -17.59
CA LYS A 69 -30.96 11.37 -18.86
C LYS A 69 -29.76 12.31 -18.71
N PHE A 70 -29.95 13.44 -18.04
CA PHE A 70 -28.87 14.36 -17.73
C PHE A 70 -27.81 13.71 -16.81
N LEU A 71 -28.25 13.03 -15.77
CA LEU A 71 -27.36 12.33 -14.82
C LEU A 71 -26.52 11.25 -15.51
N LYS A 72 -27.14 10.49 -16.43
CA LYS A 72 -26.43 9.49 -17.25
C LYS A 72 -25.36 10.15 -18.12
N THR A 73 -25.69 11.22 -18.80
CA THR A 73 -24.77 11.94 -19.69
C THR A 73 -23.63 12.61 -18.90
N SER A 74 -23.89 13.00 -17.65
CA SER A 74 -22.88 13.63 -16.79
C SER A 74 -21.90 12.59 -16.20
N ASN A 75 -22.40 11.43 -15.74
CA ASN A 75 -21.60 10.50 -14.97
C ASN A 75 -21.05 9.33 -15.79
N PHE A 76 -21.78 8.88 -16.82
CA PHE A 76 -21.40 7.76 -17.68
C PHE A 76 -21.63 8.08 -19.17
N PRO A 77 -21.01 9.16 -19.71
CA PRO A 77 -21.22 9.57 -21.11
C PRO A 77 -20.69 8.54 -22.11
N ASN A 78 -19.64 7.81 -21.78
CA ASN A 78 -18.86 7.03 -22.73
C ASN A 78 -19.11 5.51 -22.64
N SER A 79 -19.52 5.00 -21.49
CA SER A 79 -19.54 3.55 -21.19
C SER A 79 -20.24 2.72 -22.24
N LYS A 80 -21.48 3.08 -22.60
CA LYS A 80 -22.29 2.35 -23.60
C LYS A 80 -21.64 2.37 -24.99
N ASN A 81 -21.21 3.56 -25.43
CA ASN A 81 -20.65 3.73 -26.76
C ASN A 81 -19.28 3.04 -26.90
N ASN A 82 -18.45 3.14 -25.88
CA ASN A 82 -17.14 2.48 -25.88
C ASN A 82 -17.27 0.95 -25.85
N ALA A 83 -18.18 0.41 -25.06
CA ALA A 83 -18.49 -1.01 -25.04
C ALA A 83 -19.03 -1.49 -26.40
N PHE A 84 -19.95 -0.74 -27.01
CA PHE A 84 -20.48 -1.05 -28.34
C PHE A 84 -19.41 -0.99 -29.43
N ASN A 85 -18.58 0.04 -29.45
CA ASN A 85 -17.48 0.17 -30.40
C ASN A 85 -16.46 -0.95 -30.29
N TYR A 86 -16.16 -1.38 -29.05
CA TYR A 86 -15.32 -2.55 -28.82
C TYR A 86 -15.93 -3.81 -29.45
N LEU A 87 -17.20 -4.10 -29.18
CA LEU A 87 -17.91 -5.25 -29.74
C LEU A 87 -17.97 -5.21 -31.28
N LYS A 88 -18.22 -4.02 -31.86
CA LYS A 88 -18.30 -3.83 -33.31
C LYS A 88 -16.98 -4.11 -34.04
N ASN A 89 -15.84 -3.82 -33.42
CA ASN A 89 -14.53 -3.95 -34.02
C ASN A 89 -13.95 -5.36 -33.91
N GLU A 90 -14.52 -6.23 -33.07
CA GLU A 90 -14.09 -7.62 -32.91
C GLU A 90 -14.77 -8.51 -33.97
N THR A 91 -14.06 -8.79 -35.04
CA THR A 91 -14.56 -9.40 -36.29
C THR A 91 -15.31 -10.74 -36.16
N ASN A 92 -15.02 -11.53 -35.16
CA ASN A 92 -15.74 -12.82 -34.91
C ASN A 92 -17.06 -12.64 -34.18
N TYR A 93 -17.29 -11.49 -33.58
CA TYR A 93 -18.53 -11.19 -32.83
C TYR A 93 -19.63 -10.59 -33.75
N LEU A 94 -19.26 -10.01 -34.89
CA LEU A 94 -20.14 -9.21 -35.75
C LEU A 94 -21.33 -9.99 -36.37
N ILE A 95 -21.16 -11.26 -36.66
CA ILE A 95 -22.23 -12.05 -37.31
C ILE A 95 -23.24 -12.59 -36.26
N TYR A 96 -22.73 -12.95 -35.08
CA TYR A 96 -23.58 -13.50 -34.02
C TYR A 96 -24.22 -12.42 -33.15
N SER A 97 -23.52 -11.30 -32.93
CA SER A 97 -23.94 -10.25 -32.04
C SER A 97 -24.96 -9.29 -32.64
N LYS A 98 -24.88 -8.96 -33.93
CA LYS A 98 -25.84 -8.01 -34.51
C LYS A 98 -27.27 -8.55 -34.47
N LYS A 99 -27.46 -9.84 -34.88
CA LYS A 99 -28.77 -10.51 -34.75
C LYS A 99 -29.22 -10.65 -33.29
N LYS A 100 -28.29 -10.93 -32.36
CA LYS A 100 -28.62 -11.08 -30.95
C LYS A 100 -28.84 -9.74 -30.27
N ILE A 101 -28.13 -8.71 -30.67
CA ILE A 101 -28.33 -7.32 -30.21
C ILE A 101 -29.68 -6.81 -30.65
N ASP A 102 -30.02 -6.94 -31.96
CA ASP A 102 -31.31 -6.54 -32.49
C ASP A 102 -32.47 -7.32 -31.84
N SER A 103 -32.28 -8.62 -31.56
CA SER A 103 -33.28 -9.44 -30.87
C SER A 103 -33.43 -9.07 -29.39
N LEU A 104 -32.34 -8.74 -28.69
CA LEU A 104 -32.39 -8.30 -27.30
C LEU A 104 -33.01 -6.90 -27.16
N GLU A 105 -32.75 -5.97 -28.07
CA GLU A 105 -33.45 -4.67 -28.09
C GLU A 105 -34.97 -4.84 -28.27
N ILE A 106 -35.38 -5.77 -29.12
CA ILE A 106 -36.80 -6.10 -29.35
C ILE A 106 -37.39 -6.78 -28.10
N GLU A 107 -36.70 -7.79 -27.54
CA GLU A 107 -37.15 -8.48 -26.32
C GLU A 107 -37.25 -7.53 -25.12
N TRP A 108 -36.35 -6.58 -24.98
CA TRP A 108 -36.40 -5.61 -23.90
C TRP A 108 -37.46 -4.52 -24.12
N LYS A 109 -37.72 -4.11 -25.36
CA LYS A 109 -38.90 -3.27 -25.64
C LYS A 109 -40.20 -3.94 -25.28
N ILE A 110 -40.31 -5.25 -25.50
CA ILE A 110 -41.51 -6.03 -25.18
C ILE A 110 -41.57 -6.33 -23.67
N GLY A 111 -40.44 -6.64 -23.03
CA GLY A 111 -40.36 -7.00 -21.60
C GLY A 111 -40.27 -5.81 -20.64
N SER A 112 -40.05 -4.59 -21.13
CA SER A 112 -39.86 -3.38 -20.31
C SER A 112 -41.17 -2.72 -19.84
N ILE A 113 -42.35 -3.31 -20.17
CA ILE A 113 -43.65 -2.81 -19.68
C ILE A 113 -43.75 -3.26 -18.20
N LEU A 114 -43.25 -2.45 -17.31
CA LEU A 114 -43.52 -2.58 -15.88
C LEU A 114 -45.03 -2.40 -15.70
N THR A 115 -45.67 -3.37 -15.08
CA THR A 115 -47.13 -3.56 -15.11
C THR A 115 -47.89 -2.51 -14.30
N SER A 116 -47.21 -1.90 -13.29
CA SER A 116 -47.81 -0.91 -12.42
C SER A 116 -47.00 0.41 -12.36
N LYS A 117 -47.71 1.49 -12.04
CA LYS A 117 -47.06 2.81 -11.82
C LYS A 117 -46.06 2.76 -10.66
N ALA A 118 -46.34 1.98 -9.63
CA ALA A 118 -45.44 1.80 -8.49
C ALA A 118 -44.10 1.17 -8.91
N GLU A 119 -44.15 0.12 -9.75
CA GLU A 119 -42.94 -0.52 -10.30
C GLU A 119 -42.13 0.43 -11.17
N ARG A 120 -42.80 1.27 -11.97
CA ARG A 120 -42.14 2.30 -12.79
C ARG A 120 -41.42 3.33 -11.94
N ILE A 121 -42.04 3.82 -10.86
CA ILE A 121 -41.41 4.76 -9.92
C ILE A 121 -40.22 4.11 -9.21
N GLU A 122 -40.35 2.87 -8.76
CA GLU A 122 -39.27 2.12 -8.13
C GLU A 122 -38.08 1.91 -9.08
N PHE A 123 -38.36 1.55 -10.34
CA PHE A 123 -37.34 1.44 -11.38
C PHE A 123 -36.56 2.76 -11.57
N LEU A 124 -37.25 3.91 -11.68
CA LEU A 124 -36.61 5.21 -11.83
C LEU A 124 -35.76 5.55 -10.59
N LYS A 125 -36.22 5.24 -9.39
CA LYS A 125 -35.43 5.42 -8.15
C LYS A 125 -34.18 4.55 -8.13
N LYS A 126 -34.28 3.29 -8.54
CA LYS A 126 -33.15 2.38 -8.66
C LYS A 126 -32.15 2.85 -9.72
N THR A 127 -32.67 3.30 -10.87
CA THR A 127 -31.85 3.89 -11.95
C THR A 127 -31.11 5.12 -11.48
N GLU A 128 -31.73 6.00 -10.72
CA GLU A 128 -31.06 7.17 -10.13
C GLU A 128 -29.87 6.77 -9.26
N ASN A 129 -30.05 5.76 -8.39
CA ASN A 129 -28.96 5.24 -7.57
C ASN A 129 -27.82 4.67 -8.42
N TYR A 130 -28.13 3.94 -9.49
CA TYR A 130 -27.12 3.42 -10.41
C TYR A 130 -26.36 4.53 -11.11
N LEU A 131 -27.07 5.53 -11.62
CA LEU A 131 -26.45 6.69 -12.29
C LEU A 131 -25.64 7.58 -11.32
N LYS A 132 -25.90 7.50 -10.02
CA LYS A 132 -25.07 8.09 -8.95
C LYS A 132 -23.88 7.20 -8.53
N GLY A 133 -23.56 6.17 -9.29
CA GLY A 133 -22.40 5.28 -9.05
C GLY A 133 -22.65 4.13 -8.07
N LYS A 134 -23.91 3.88 -7.66
CA LYS A 134 -24.28 2.75 -6.78
C LYS A 134 -24.64 1.49 -7.58
N ILE A 135 -23.94 1.26 -8.68
CA ILE A 135 -24.10 0.04 -9.48
C ILE A 135 -23.47 -1.13 -8.71
N PRO A 136 -24.15 -2.28 -8.58
CA PRO A 136 -23.56 -3.45 -7.92
C PRO A 136 -22.35 -4.01 -8.68
N SER A 137 -21.36 -4.50 -7.94
CA SER A 137 -20.25 -5.30 -8.48
C SER A 137 -20.79 -6.65 -9.01
N PRO A 138 -20.26 -7.22 -10.10
CA PRO A 138 -19.13 -6.72 -10.92
C PRO A 138 -19.55 -5.76 -12.05
N MET A 139 -20.81 -5.35 -12.12
CA MET A 139 -21.28 -4.47 -13.19
C MET A 139 -20.63 -3.09 -13.13
N LEU A 140 -20.39 -2.55 -11.93
CA LEU A 140 -19.73 -1.26 -11.76
C LEU A 140 -18.33 -1.27 -12.39
N GLU A 141 -17.53 -2.28 -12.08
CA GLU A 141 -16.17 -2.43 -12.60
C GLU A 141 -16.17 -2.50 -14.13
N ASN A 142 -17.12 -3.21 -14.70
CA ASN A 142 -17.29 -3.30 -16.16
C ASN A 142 -17.68 -1.93 -16.76
N VAL A 143 -18.59 -1.19 -16.15
CA VAL A 143 -18.98 0.16 -16.59
C VAL A 143 -17.79 1.11 -16.55
N LEU A 144 -17.03 1.12 -15.45
CA LEU A 144 -15.84 1.96 -15.27
C LEU A 144 -14.74 1.65 -16.29
N LEU A 145 -14.54 0.36 -16.60
CA LEU A 145 -13.61 -0.08 -17.62
C LEU A 145 -13.83 0.63 -18.96
N PHE A 146 -15.07 0.69 -19.42
CA PHE A 146 -15.43 1.33 -20.70
C PHE A 146 -15.59 2.84 -20.58
N GLU A 147 -15.97 3.36 -19.40
CA GLU A 147 -16.09 4.80 -19.20
C GLU A 147 -14.74 5.50 -19.30
N TYR A 148 -13.72 4.93 -18.66
CA TYR A 148 -12.42 5.58 -18.49
C TYR A 148 -11.30 5.02 -19.36
N GLN A 149 -11.60 4.13 -20.33
CA GLN A 149 -10.57 3.45 -21.15
C GLN A 149 -9.59 4.41 -21.86
N ASN A 150 -10.06 5.62 -22.25
CA ASN A 150 -9.26 6.62 -22.95
C ASN A 150 -8.63 7.66 -22.00
N GLN A 151 -9.10 7.73 -20.76
CA GLN A 151 -8.63 8.66 -19.73
C GLN A 151 -8.61 7.98 -18.35
N PRO A 152 -7.74 6.96 -18.14
CA PRO A 152 -7.77 6.11 -16.94
C PRO A 152 -7.62 6.88 -15.62
N HIS A 153 -6.91 8.02 -15.63
CA HIS A 153 -6.72 8.86 -14.45
C HIS A 153 -8.05 9.47 -13.94
N LYS A 154 -9.06 9.65 -14.81
CA LYS A 154 -10.35 10.19 -14.38
C LYS A 154 -11.14 9.21 -13.49
N GLU A 155 -10.95 7.91 -13.63
CA GLU A 155 -11.52 6.94 -12.72
C GLU A 155 -11.06 7.20 -11.28
N PHE A 156 -9.76 7.46 -11.13
CA PHE A 156 -9.15 7.79 -9.85
C PHE A 156 -9.64 9.12 -9.29
N VAL A 157 -9.65 10.18 -10.11
CA VAL A 157 -10.12 11.53 -9.73
C VAL A 157 -11.58 11.53 -9.29
N ASN A 158 -12.42 10.71 -9.94
CA ASN A 158 -13.84 10.60 -9.61
C ASN A 158 -14.13 9.69 -8.40
N GLY A 159 -13.07 9.21 -7.70
CA GLY A 159 -13.20 8.44 -6.47
C GLY A 159 -13.59 6.97 -6.67
N TYR A 160 -13.53 6.45 -7.90
CA TYR A 160 -13.77 5.03 -8.15
C TYR A 160 -12.50 4.20 -7.89
N THR A 161 -12.06 4.23 -6.64
CA THR A 161 -10.90 3.49 -6.17
C THR A 161 -11.25 2.57 -5.01
N TYR A 162 -10.34 1.66 -4.70
CA TYR A 162 -10.31 0.95 -3.43
C TYR A 162 -8.87 0.93 -2.90
N THR A 163 -8.73 0.93 -1.59
CA THR A 163 -7.42 0.91 -0.95
C THR A 163 -6.94 -0.55 -0.82
N PHE A 164 -5.80 -0.85 -1.44
CA PHE A 164 -5.07 -2.09 -1.22
C PHE A 164 -4.08 -1.89 -0.07
N ASN A 165 -3.95 -2.89 0.82
CA ASN A 165 -3.01 -2.87 1.93
C ASN A 165 -2.19 -4.16 1.96
N THR A 166 -0.88 -4.04 2.21
CA THR A 166 0.03 -5.19 2.30
C THR A 166 0.08 -5.83 3.69
N LYS A 167 -0.59 -5.26 4.69
CA LYS A 167 -0.59 -5.75 6.07
C LYS A 167 -0.98 -7.22 6.16
N GLY A 168 -0.14 -8.00 6.83
CA GLY A 168 -0.37 -9.45 7.01
C GLY A 168 -0.09 -10.31 5.78
N HIS A 169 0.26 -9.70 4.63
CA HIS A 169 0.62 -10.48 3.45
C HIS A 169 2.00 -11.15 3.64
N LYS A 170 2.06 -12.47 3.44
CA LYS A 170 3.28 -13.28 3.70
C LYS A 170 4.53 -12.78 2.98
N LYS A 171 4.37 -12.20 1.78
CA LYS A 171 5.48 -11.68 0.96
C LYS A 171 5.86 -10.24 1.30
N ALA A 172 5.11 -9.56 2.17
CA ALA A 172 5.37 -8.18 2.55
C ALA A 172 6.50 -8.02 3.57
N LYS A 173 7.09 -9.12 4.08
CA LYS A 173 8.22 -9.10 5.03
C LYS A 173 7.96 -8.21 6.25
N ASN A 174 6.72 -8.28 6.80
CA ASN A 174 6.26 -7.46 7.93
C ASN A 174 6.24 -5.95 7.65
N THR A 175 6.25 -5.54 6.38
CA THR A 175 6.03 -4.14 6.01
C THR A 175 4.56 -3.88 5.74
N GLU A 176 4.13 -2.66 6.01
CA GLU A 176 2.77 -2.23 5.75
C GLU A 176 2.82 -0.99 4.86
N ILE A 177 2.29 -1.12 3.66
CA ILE A 177 1.99 -0.01 2.77
C ILE A 177 0.55 -0.12 2.29
N SER A 178 -0.10 1.01 2.07
CA SER A 178 -1.41 1.05 1.43
C SER A 178 -1.37 2.04 0.27
N LEU A 179 -2.17 1.77 -0.76
CA LEU A 179 -2.32 2.64 -1.92
C LEU A 179 -3.67 2.41 -2.58
N ASP A 180 -4.17 3.43 -3.26
CA ASP A 180 -5.45 3.36 -3.94
C ASP A 180 -5.30 2.85 -5.37
N ILE A 181 -6.19 1.94 -5.76
CA ILE A 181 -6.21 1.29 -7.06
C ILE A 181 -7.57 1.53 -7.72
N PRO A 182 -7.64 1.81 -9.04
CA PRO A 182 -8.91 1.91 -9.76
C PRO A 182 -9.74 0.63 -9.65
N LYS A 183 -11.04 0.76 -9.45
CA LYS A 183 -11.96 -0.38 -9.30
C LYS A 183 -12.04 -1.27 -10.54
N SER A 184 -11.88 -0.68 -11.74
CA SER A 184 -11.92 -1.43 -12.99
C SER A 184 -10.71 -2.36 -13.21
N TRP A 185 -9.67 -2.25 -12.38
CA TRP A 185 -8.46 -3.06 -12.50
C TRP A 185 -8.58 -4.42 -11.83
N THR A 186 -8.10 -5.46 -12.50
CA THR A 186 -8.10 -6.83 -11.98
C THR A 186 -6.88 -7.05 -11.07
N ALA A 187 -7.12 -7.50 -9.85
CA ALA A 187 -6.08 -7.86 -8.88
C ALA A 187 -5.77 -9.35 -8.91
N ARG A 188 -4.49 -9.70 -8.79
CA ARG A 188 -4.04 -11.10 -8.58
C ARG A 188 -2.79 -11.14 -7.73
N GLU A 189 -2.62 -12.19 -6.94
CA GLU A 189 -1.39 -12.40 -6.20
C GLU A 189 -0.19 -12.61 -7.15
N GLY A 190 0.95 -12.04 -6.80
CA GLY A 190 2.18 -12.23 -7.54
C GLY A 190 2.67 -13.69 -7.43
N ARG A 191 3.18 -14.26 -8.53
CA ARG A 191 3.70 -15.64 -8.53
C ARG A 191 5.10 -15.77 -7.94
N GLN A 192 5.88 -14.68 -7.99
CA GLN A 192 7.25 -14.68 -7.48
C GLN A 192 7.31 -14.35 -5.98
N PRO A 193 8.35 -14.81 -5.26
CA PRO A 193 8.43 -14.68 -3.80
C PRO A 193 8.38 -13.25 -3.25
N ASN A 194 8.86 -12.28 -4.01
CA ASN A 194 8.91 -10.85 -3.61
C ASN A 194 7.83 -10.00 -4.29
N VAL A 195 7.00 -10.56 -5.16
CA VAL A 195 5.85 -9.87 -5.76
C VAL A 195 4.63 -10.12 -4.90
N ILE A 196 4.21 -9.10 -4.20
CA ILE A 196 3.06 -9.15 -3.29
C ILE A 196 1.78 -9.22 -4.12
N GLN A 197 1.57 -8.24 -5.00
CA GLN A 197 0.34 -8.09 -5.75
C GLN A 197 0.62 -7.57 -7.16
N LEU A 198 -0.18 -8.01 -8.11
CA LEU A 198 -0.23 -7.50 -9.47
C LEU A 198 -1.64 -7.01 -9.79
N PHE A 199 -1.74 -5.81 -10.32
CA PHE A 199 -2.96 -5.23 -10.88
C PHE A 199 -2.81 -5.06 -12.38
N SER A 200 -3.87 -5.30 -13.13
CA SER A 200 -3.86 -5.19 -14.59
C SER A 200 -5.13 -4.53 -15.07
N SER A 201 -5.01 -3.64 -16.04
CA SER A 201 -6.13 -3.06 -16.77
C SER A 201 -6.81 -4.08 -17.70
N ASP A 202 -7.86 -3.67 -18.39
CA ASP A 202 -8.51 -4.43 -19.48
C ASP A 202 -8.87 -5.88 -19.09
N CYS A 203 -9.56 -6.08 -17.96
CA CYS A 203 -9.91 -7.40 -17.42
C CYS A 203 -8.67 -8.30 -17.23
N GLY A 204 -7.51 -7.72 -16.96
CA GLY A 204 -6.25 -8.46 -16.79
C GLY A 204 -5.51 -8.79 -18.09
N ASN A 205 -5.84 -8.17 -19.22
CA ASN A 205 -5.11 -8.33 -20.49
C ASN A 205 -3.68 -7.81 -20.45
N GLY A 206 -3.29 -7.09 -19.39
CA GLY A 206 -1.91 -6.70 -19.16
C GLY A 206 -1.40 -5.55 -20.03
N LYS A 207 -2.29 -4.75 -20.63
CA LYS A 207 -1.87 -3.56 -21.38
C LYS A 207 -1.19 -2.54 -20.48
N TYR A 208 -1.79 -2.29 -19.30
CA TYR A 208 -1.22 -1.51 -18.22
C TYR A 208 -1.19 -2.36 -16.96
N THR A 209 -0.08 -2.35 -16.26
CA THR A 209 0.11 -3.18 -15.07
C THR A 209 0.74 -2.39 -13.93
N ILE A 210 0.43 -2.78 -12.70
CA ILE A 210 1.12 -2.30 -11.51
C ILE A 210 1.48 -3.53 -10.70
N SER A 211 2.76 -3.69 -10.38
CA SER A 211 3.20 -4.70 -9.43
C SER A 211 3.81 -4.08 -8.19
N ILE A 212 3.39 -4.59 -7.04
CA ILE A 212 3.91 -4.20 -5.73
C ILE A 212 4.89 -5.26 -5.29
N MET A 213 6.12 -4.84 -5.02
CA MET A 213 7.19 -5.72 -4.61
C MET A 213 7.91 -5.15 -3.39
N THR A 214 8.54 -6.04 -2.62
CA THR A 214 9.43 -5.67 -1.53
C THR A 214 10.75 -6.40 -1.68
N GLY A 215 11.84 -5.73 -1.32
CA GLY A 215 13.20 -6.24 -1.34
C GLY A 215 13.91 -5.94 -0.04
N GLU A 216 15.07 -6.55 0.13
CA GLU A 216 15.94 -6.26 1.28
C GLU A 216 16.66 -4.93 1.06
N MET A 217 16.89 -4.20 2.13
CA MET A 217 17.70 -3.02 2.11
C MET A 217 19.18 -3.37 1.83
N GLN A 218 19.93 -2.38 1.36
CA GLN A 218 21.38 -2.50 1.15
C GLN A 218 22.14 -2.67 2.47
N TYR A 219 21.64 -2.03 3.52
CA TYR A 219 22.19 -2.13 4.88
C TYR A 219 21.27 -2.95 5.77
N THR A 220 21.86 -3.79 6.61
CA THR A 220 21.14 -4.49 7.67
C THR A 220 20.78 -3.52 8.79
N LYS A 221 19.87 -3.91 9.65
CA LYS A 221 19.51 -3.12 10.83
C LYS A 221 20.70 -2.94 11.77
N GLU A 222 21.58 -3.95 11.85
CA GLU A 222 22.79 -3.92 12.64
C GLU A 222 23.82 -2.92 12.08
N GLU A 223 23.96 -2.84 10.75
CA GLU A 223 24.85 -1.87 10.08
C GLU A 223 24.33 -0.43 10.21
N LEU A 224 23.01 -0.24 10.21
CA LEU A 224 22.41 1.08 10.42
C LEU A 224 22.47 1.51 11.90
N GLY A 225 22.58 0.54 12.82
CA GLY A 225 22.75 0.79 14.24
C GLY A 225 21.66 1.71 14.81
N ASP A 226 22.11 2.80 15.42
CA ASP A 226 21.26 3.77 16.12
C ASP A 226 20.82 4.98 15.27
N LEU A 227 21.02 4.92 13.94
CA LEU A 227 20.61 6.03 13.07
C LEU A 227 19.10 6.27 13.16
N THR A 228 18.72 7.53 13.21
CA THR A 228 17.32 7.97 13.13
C THR A 228 16.77 7.73 11.73
N PHE A 229 15.45 7.81 11.59
CA PHE A 229 14.82 7.74 10.27
C PHE A 229 15.36 8.84 9.32
N GLU A 230 15.49 10.04 9.82
CA GLU A 230 15.98 11.20 9.06
C GLU A 230 17.44 11.04 8.57
N GLU A 231 18.29 10.46 9.41
CA GLU A 231 19.68 10.15 9.03
C GLU A 231 19.74 9.05 7.97
N ILE A 232 18.93 8.02 8.12
CA ILE A 232 18.81 6.94 7.12
C ILE A 232 18.26 7.48 5.81
N ASP A 233 17.18 8.27 5.85
CA ASP A 233 16.55 8.87 4.68
C ASP A 233 17.54 9.79 3.94
N LYS A 234 18.36 10.53 4.66
CA LYS A 234 19.43 11.36 4.10
C LYS A 234 20.48 10.52 3.39
N ILE A 235 20.97 9.42 3.98
CA ILE A 235 21.92 8.49 3.36
C ILE A 235 21.33 7.92 2.06
N TYR A 236 20.08 7.47 2.09
CA TYR A 236 19.44 6.95 0.88
C TYR A 236 19.32 8.01 -0.21
N LYS A 237 18.96 9.25 0.15
CA LYS A 237 18.79 10.36 -0.77
C LYS A 237 20.11 10.84 -1.40
N GLU A 238 21.18 10.93 -0.61
CA GLU A 238 22.44 11.56 -1.03
C GLU A 238 23.43 10.54 -1.61
N ASP A 239 23.50 9.34 -1.02
CA ASP A 239 24.58 8.39 -1.33
C ASP A 239 24.11 7.16 -2.12
N ILE A 240 22.85 6.71 -1.94
CA ILE A 240 22.41 5.42 -2.49
C ILE A 240 21.54 5.64 -3.72
N PHE A 241 20.48 6.43 -3.64
CA PHE A 241 19.51 6.60 -4.71
C PHE A 241 20.02 7.56 -5.79
N THR A 242 21.10 7.17 -6.44
CA THR A 242 21.74 7.92 -7.53
C THR A 242 21.27 7.42 -8.90
N GLU A 243 21.50 8.19 -9.95
CA GLU A 243 21.23 7.75 -11.32
C GLU A 243 22.06 6.52 -11.72
N GLU A 244 23.31 6.44 -11.23
CA GLU A 244 24.18 5.29 -11.45
C GLU A 244 23.59 4.03 -10.80
N TYR A 245 23.11 4.13 -9.57
CA TYR A 245 22.39 3.05 -8.88
C TYR A 245 21.18 2.61 -9.69
N ALA A 246 20.36 3.55 -10.18
CA ALA A 246 19.19 3.27 -10.97
C ALA A 246 19.52 2.55 -12.29
N LYS A 247 20.60 2.97 -12.99
CA LYS A 247 21.08 2.30 -14.22
C LYS A 247 21.56 0.89 -13.97
N ASN A 248 22.19 0.64 -12.83
CA ASN A 248 22.64 -0.72 -12.46
C ASN A 248 21.48 -1.65 -12.06
N PHE A 249 20.35 -1.07 -11.67
CA PHE A 249 19.15 -1.81 -11.26
C PHE A 249 18.35 -2.37 -12.45
N ILE A 250 18.38 -1.73 -13.60
CA ILE A 250 17.54 -2.08 -14.76
C ILE A 250 18.19 -3.07 -15.71
N GLN A 251 17.35 -3.86 -16.40
CA GLN A 251 17.74 -4.63 -17.59
C GLN A 251 16.95 -4.05 -18.77
N GLY A 252 17.67 -3.47 -19.73
CA GLY A 252 17.04 -2.86 -20.88
C GLY A 252 17.57 -1.46 -21.18
N LYS A 253 16.88 -0.73 -22.07
CA LYS A 253 17.25 0.61 -22.48
C LYS A 253 16.81 1.62 -21.41
N PHE A 254 17.76 2.20 -20.71
CA PHE A 254 17.51 3.34 -19.79
C PHE A 254 16.93 4.53 -20.55
N ILE A 255 15.92 5.16 -19.97
CA ILE A 255 15.26 6.35 -20.54
C ILE A 255 15.46 7.58 -19.64
N SER A 256 15.10 7.44 -18.35
CA SER A 256 15.23 8.57 -17.43
C SER A 256 15.30 8.12 -15.97
N TYR A 257 15.87 8.98 -15.16
CA TYR A 257 15.88 8.90 -13.70
C TYR A 257 15.39 10.23 -13.12
N LYS A 258 14.64 10.14 -12.02
CA LYS A 258 14.16 11.31 -11.29
C LYS A 258 14.11 11.01 -9.79
N PRO A 259 14.92 11.73 -8.96
CA PRO A 259 14.77 11.64 -7.51
C PRO A 259 13.42 12.25 -7.10
N MET A 260 12.80 11.67 -6.08
CA MET A 260 11.51 12.16 -5.59
C MET A 260 11.27 11.74 -4.14
N ASN A 261 10.29 12.40 -3.51
CA ASN A 261 9.77 11.96 -2.22
C ASN A 261 8.55 11.08 -2.46
N ILE A 262 8.50 9.91 -1.81
CA ILE A 262 7.36 8.98 -1.87
C ILE A 262 6.91 8.71 -0.44
N ALA A 263 5.68 9.07 -0.12
CA ALA A 263 5.11 8.91 1.23
C ALA A 263 6.00 9.49 2.36
N GLY A 264 6.63 10.64 2.12
CA GLY A 264 7.51 11.31 3.10
C GLY A 264 8.93 10.73 3.19
N ARG A 265 9.36 9.91 2.22
CA ARG A 265 10.64 9.20 2.20
C ARG A 265 11.44 9.47 0.94
N ALA A 266 12.75 9.39 1.05
CA ALA A 266 13.62 9.39 -0.11
C ALA A 266 13.24 8.22 -1.05
N GLY A 267 13.20 8.54 -2.33
CA GLY A 267 12.91 7.58 -3.38
C GLY A 267 13.28 8.12 -4.75
N PHE A 268 13.03 7.35 -5.77
CA PHE A 268 13.23 7.76 -7.14
C PHE A 268 12.31 7.03 -8.11
N LEU A 269 12.13 7.62 -9.27
CA LEU A 269 11.53 7.01 -10.44
C LEU A 269 12.63 6.69 -11.45
N VAL A 270 12.69 5.45 -11.92
CA VAL A 270 13.46 5.07 -13.10
C VAL A 270 12.54 4.59 -14.21
N VAL A 271 12.75 5.08 -15.41
CA VAL A 271 12.00 4.66 -16.63
C VAL A 271 12.95 3.95 -17.57
N TYR A 272 12.55 2.78 -18.05
CA TYR A 272 13.31 2.00 -19.01
C TYR A 272 12.40 1.19 -19.95
N GLU A 273 12.91 0.82 -21.10
CA GLU A 273 12.24 -0.10 -22.03
C GLU A 273 13.02 -1.42 -22.13
N ASP A 274 12.27 -2.50 -22.23
CA ASP A 274 12.81 -3.84 -22.39
C ASP A 274 12.01 -4.65 -23.42
N ILE A 275 12.68 -5.60 -24.07
CA ILE A 275 12.05 -6.56 -24.97
C ILE A 275 12.36 -7.95 -24.44
N ASN A 276 11.34 -8.61 -23.95
CA ASN A 276 11.43 -9.96 -23.45
C ASN A 276 10.93 -10.95 -24.50
N GLU A 277 11.69 -12.01 -24.74
CA GLU A 277 11.28 -13.11 -25.62
C GLU A 277 10.92 -14.33 -24.78
N LYS A 278 9.72 -14.85 -24.98
CA LYS A 278 9.24 -16.04 -24.33
C LYS A 278 8.36 -16.87 -25.25
N MET A 279 8.65 -18.16 -25.34
CA MET A 279 7.92 -19.11 -26.20
C MET A 279 7.78 -18.62 -27.64
N GLY A 280 8.84 -17.98 -28.19
CA GLY A 280 8.85 -17.44 -29.56
C GLY A 280 8.08 -16.13 -29.76
N MET A 281 7.51 -15.55 -28.67
CA MET A 281 6.85 -14.24 -28.72
C MET A 281 7.71 -13.18 -28.07
N LYS A 282 7.88 -12.05 -28.78
CA LYS A 282 8.55 -10.87 -28.27
C LYS A 282 7.51 -9.92 -27.67
N ILE A 283 7.76 -9.48 -26.44
CA ILE A 283 6.91 -8.55 -25.72
C ILE A 283 7.76 -7.33 -25.40
N LYS A 284 7.34 -6.18 -25.88
CA LYS A 284 7.93 -4.88 -25.55
C LYS A 284 7.28 -4.33 -24.31
N MET A 285 8.08 -3.82 -23.40
CA MET A 285 7.65 -3.22 -22.14
C MET A 285 8.29 -1.86 -21.95
N ARG A 286 7.51 -0.91 -21.43
CA ARG A 286 8.02 0.33 -20.85
C ARG A 286 7.65 0.33 -19.37
N ASN A 287 8.65 0.40 -18.52
CA ASN A 287 8.51 0.30 -17.08
C ASN A 287 8.82 1.64 -16.44
N SER A 288 7.94 2.11 -15.59
CA SER A 288 8.14 3.23 -14.66
C SER A 288 8.20 2.66 -13.25
N VAL A 289 9.40 2.49 -12.71
CA VAL A 289 9.60 1.87 -11.39
C VAL A 289 9.85 2.94 -10.36
N TYR A 290 8.97 3.03 -9.39
CA TYR A 290 9.09 3.89 -8.23
C TYR A 290 9.68 3.08 -7.08
N ILE A 291 10.79 3.55 -6.54
CA ILE A 291 11.55 2.87 -5.49
C ILE A 291 11.68 3.80 -4.30
N PHE A 292 11.42 3.28 -3.11
CA PHE A 292 11.58 3.99 -1.84
C PHE A 292 11.86 3.00 -0.70
N HIS A 293 12.28 3.48 0.45
CA HIS A 293 12.58 2.67 1.62
C HIS A 293 11.58 2.89 2.79
N ASP A 294 11.54 1.94 3.72
CA ASP A 294 10.79 2.05 4.98
C ASP A 294 11.64 1.81 6.23
N VAL A 295 12.95 2.05 6.14
CA VAL A 295 13.96 1.72 7.18
C VAL A 295 14.35 0.24 7.22
N THR A 296 13.44 -0.68 6.88
CA THR A 296 13.70 -2.12 6.98
C THR A 296 13.72 -2.82 5.62
N ASN A 297 13.03 -2.27 4.64
CA ASN A 297 12.92 -2.84 3.30
C ASN A 297 12.90 -1.76 2.23
N LEU A 298 13.22 -2.19 1.00
CA LEU A 298 12.95 -1.42 -0.21
C LEU A 298 11.58 -1.82 -0.77
N HIS A 299 10.83 -0.82 -1.20
CA HIS A 299 9.56 -0.99 -1.88
C HIS A 299 9.70 -0.61 -3.34
N PHE A 300 9.08 -1.41 -4.20
CA PHE A 300 9.10 -1.20 -5.64
C PHE A 300 7.66 -1.21 -6.13
N ILE A 301 7.25 -0.10 -6.72
CA ILE A 301 5.96 0.00 -7.42
C ILE A 301 6.30 0.07 -8.91
N ASN A 302 6.22 -1.07 -9.60
CA ASN A 302 6.50 -1.13 -11.03
C ASN A 302 5.21 -0.90 -11.82
N CYS A 303 5.14 0.20 -12.53
CA CYS A 303 4.07 0.59 -13.43
C CYS A 303 4.49 0.29 -14.87
N GLY A 304 3.89 -0.73 -15.46
CA GLY A 304 4.27 -1.25 -16.77
C GLY A 304 3.27 -0.96 -17.87
N ILE A 305 3.77 -0.68 -19.06
CA ILE A 305 3.03 -0.67 -20.32
C ILE A 305 3.54 -1.83 -21.16
N VAL A 306 2.65 -2.69 -21.61
CA VAL A 306 3.00 -3.94 -22.29
C VAL A 306 2.41 -3.95 -23.71
N SER A 307 3.20 -4.37 -24.69
CA SER A 307 2.74 -4.59 -26.05
C SER A 307 3.33 -5.87 -26.67
N SER A 308 2.51 -6.60 -27.39
CA SER A 308 2.94 -7.68 -28.28
C SER A 308 3.46 -7.18 -29.64
N ASP A 309 3.17 -5.93 -29.99
CA ASP A 309 3.75 -5.26 -31.14
C ASP A 309 5.04 -4.55 -30.73
N ILE A 310 6.18 -5.10 -31.14
CA ILE A 310 7.49 -4.52 -30.83
C ILE A 310 7.76 -3.19 -31.54
N ALA A 311 7.04 -2.89 -32.63
CA ALA A 311 7.14 -1.61 -33.34
C ALA A 311 6.32 -0.50 -32.69
N GLU A 312 5.42 -0.85 -31.76
CA GLU A 312 4.54 0.12 -31.13
C GLU A 312 5.32 1.17 -30.33
N ASN A 313 4.94 2.44 -30.48
CA ASN A 313 5.49 3.53 -29.70
C ASN A 313 4.85 3.57 -28.30
N LEU A 314 5.54 3.02 -27.29
CA LEU A 314 5.05 2.99 -25.91
C LEU A 314 5.14 4.35 -25.21
N GLU A 315 5.89 5.31 -25.74
CA GLU A 315 5.98 6.66 -25.20
C GLU A 315 4.64 7.40 -25.35
N GLU A 316 4.01 7.32 -26.50
CA GLU A 316 2.67 7.91 -26.70
C GLU A 316 1.64 7.30 -25.74
N LYS A 317 1.68 5.99 -25.54
CA LYS A 317 0.81 5.34 -24.54
C LYS A 317 1.10 5.80 -23.11
N SER A 318 2.36 6.08 -22.82
CA SER A 318 2.75 6.55 -21.50
C SER A 318 2.14 7.91 -21.16
N THR A 319 1.93 8.79 -22.13
CA THR A 319 1.29 10.09 -21.88
C THR A 319 -0.14 9.96 -21.38
N ILE A 320 -0.85 8.90 -21.78
CA ILE A 320 -2.23 8.63 -21.36
C ILE A 320 -2.29 8.05 -19.94
N ILE A 321 -1.35 7.15 -19.60
CA ILE A 321 -1.45 6.37 -18.36
C ILE A 321 -0.60 6.96 -17.22
N ASN A 322 0.49 7.66 -17.50
CA ASN A 322 1.38 8.23 -16.48
C ASN A 322 0.68 9.11 -15.44
N PRO A 323 -0.34 9.93 -15.80
CA PRO A 323 -1.10 10.67 -14.77
C PRO A 323 -1.73 9.74 -13.73
N LEU A 324 -2.28 8.59 -14.15
CA LEU A 324 -2.83 7.60 -13.23
C LEU A 324 -1.72 6.96 -12.38
N PHE A 325 -0.61 6.53 -12.98
CA PHE A 325 0.51 5.95 -12.23
C PHE A 325 1.03 6.90 -11.15
N PHE A 326 1.17 8.18 -11.50
CA PHE A 326 1.59 9.21 -10.56
C PHE A 326 0.58 9.39 -9.41
N MET A 327 -0.73 9.40 -9.70
CA MET A 327 -1.78 9.48 -8.66
C MET A 327 -1.75 8.29 -7.72
N ILE A 328 -1.61 7.08 -8.26
CA ILE A 328 -1.52 5.84 -7.45
C ILE A 328 -0.30 5.89 -6.53
N VAL A 329 0.87 6.30 -7.04
CA VAL A 329 2.08 6.40 -6.22
C VAL A 329 1.94 7.49 -5.14
N ASN A 330 1.31 8.62 -5.47
CA ASN A 330 1.05 9.67 -4.47
C ASN A 330 -0.01 9.30 -3.43
N SER A 331 -0.82 8.28 -3.68
CA SER A 331 -1.75 7.75 -2.69
C SER A 331 -1.10 6.79 -1.68
N ILE A 332 0.20 6.48 -1.86
CA ILE A 332 0.92 5.58 -0.97
C ILE A 332 0.97 6.16 0.43
N VAL A 333 0.50 5.36 1.38
CA VAL A 333 0.68 5.60 2.82
C VAL A 333 1.53 4.48 3.37
N VAL A 334 2.65 4.85 3.97
CA VAL A 334 3.45 3.95 4.81
C VAL A 334 3.13 4.36 6.25
N PRO A 335 2.44 3.53 7.01
CA PRO A 335 2.19 3.83 8.41
C PRO A 335 3.53 4.13 9.07
N LYS A 336 3.63 5.26 9.74
CA LYS A 336 4.74 5.46 10.66
C LYS A 336 4.66 4.27 11.61
N LYS A 337 5.70 3.44 11.71
CA LYS A 337 5.80 2.53 12.86
C LYS A 337 5.61 3.44 14.05
N ASN A 338 4.50 3.25 14.75
CA ASN A 338 4.13 4.10 15.86
C ASN A 338 5.20 3.93 16.95
N ASN A 339 6.34 4.61 16.82
CA ASN A 339 7.21 4.90 17.96
C ASN A 339 6.45 5.70 19.03
N ASP A 340 5.25 6.13 18.68
CA ASP A 340 4.33 6.86 19.57
C ASP A 340 3.42 5.94 20.41
N ILE A 341 3.44 4.62 20.15
CA ILE A 341 2.72 3.62 20.96
C ILE A 341 3.72 2.59 21.46
N ILE A 342 3.85 2.50 22.77
CA ILE A 342 4.59 1.44 23.43
C ILE A 342 3.58 0.38 23.87
N GLU A 343 3.75 -0.85 23.43
CA GLU A 343 2.96 -1.98 23.89
C GLU A 343 3.51 -2.49 25.20
N LEU A 344 2.63 -2.67 26.18
CA LEU A 344 2.95 -3.28 27.46
C LEU A 344 2.68 -4.80 27.40
N LYS A 345 3.41 -5.55 28.16
CA LYS A 345 3.20 -6.97 28.42
C LYS A 345 2.73 -7.18 29.87
N GLY A 346 2.55 -8.44 30.26
CA GLY A 346 2.29 -8.81 31.67
C GLY A 346 0.84 -9.14 31.95
N THR A 347 0.44 -8.91 33.20
CA THR A 347 -0.89 -9.26 33.72
C THR A 347 -1.70 -8.03 34.07
N GLU A 348 -2.96 -8.21 34.49
CA GLU A 348 -3.80 -7.12 34.99
C GLU A 348 -3.13 -6.32 36.13
N HIS A 349 -2.40 -6.99 36.99
CA HIS A 349 -1.76 -6.41 38.18
C HIS A 349 -0.33 -5.92 37.96
N GLN A 350 0.36 -6.38 36.92
CA GLN A 350 1.75 -6.02 36.67
C GLN A 350 1.97 -5.77 35.17
N LYS A 351 2.29 -4.55 34.81
CA LYS A 351 2.61 -4.14 33.45
C LYS A 351 4.12 -4.17 33.24
N ILE A 352 4.54 -4.76 32.15
CA ILE A 352 5.93 -4.92 31.77
C ILE A 352 6.20 -4.16 30.49
N ILE A 353 7.33 -3.45 30.43
CA ILE A 353 7.79 -2.68 29.31
C ILE A 353 9.17 -3.16 28.86
N ASP A 354 9.39 -3.29 27.56
CA ASP A 354 10.70 -3.62 27.02
C ASP A 354 11.62 -2.39 27.05
N VAL A 355 12.81 -2.58 27.63
CA VAL A 355 13.87 -1.58 27.65
C VAL A 355 15.11 -2.18 27.00
N LYS A 356 15.59 -1.59 25.91
CA LYS A 356 16.84 -1.99 25.29
C LYS A 356 17.99 -1.20 25.91
N ILE A 357 18.98 -1.91 26.45
CA ILE A 357 20.24 -1.37 26.99
C ILE A 357 21.36 -2.00 26.17
N ALA A 358 22.15 -1.18 25.47
CA ALA A 358 23.07 -1.64 24.43
C ALA A 358 22.32 -2.52 23.41
N GLU A 359 22.78 -3.77 23.19
CA GLU A 359 22.15 -4.69 22.24
C GLU A 359 21.16 -5.68 22.86
N THR A 360 20.90 -5.56 24.18
CA THR A 360 20.06 -6.52 24.92
C THR A 360 18.75 -5.88 25.35
N ASN A 361 17.63 -6.60 25.14
CA ASN A 361 16.32 -6.23 25.65
C ASN A 361 16.11 -6.82 27.04
N PHE A 362 15.60 -6.01 27.94
CA PHE A 362 15.24 -6.37 29.30
C PHE A 362 13.78 -6.05 29.58
N ASP A 363 13.11 -6.93 30.28
CA ASP A 363 11.75 -6.70 30.78
C ASP A 363 11.80 -5.88 32.08
N PHE A 364 11.17 -4.71 32.07
CA PHE A 364 11.05 -3.83 33.24
C PHE A 364 9.60 -3.75 33.70
N ILE A 365 9.37 -3.77 35.00
CA ILE A 365 8.07 -3.43 35.57
C ILE A 365 7.83 -1.93 35.32
N PHE A 366 6.73 -1.57 34.69
CA PHE A 366 6.30 -0.17 34.53
C PHE A 366 5.65 0.31 35.85
N ASP A 367 6.37 1.15 36.61
CA ASP A 367 5.96 1.55 37.96
C ASP A 367 5.93 3.07 38.13
N THR A 368 4.73 3.63 38.10
CA THR A 368 4.51 5.06 38.34
C THR A 368 4.63 5.47 39.80
N GLY A 369 4.71 4.51 40.73
CA GLY A 369 4.92 4.74 42.17
C GLY A 369 6.39 4.86 42.55
N ALA A 370 7.31 4.43 41.70
CA ALA A 370 8.74 4.53 41.96
C ALA A 370 9.32 5.84 41.41
N SER A 371 10.01 6.60 42.22
CA SER A 371 10.66 7.86 41.80
C SER A 371 11.92 7.63 40.97
N VAL A 372 12.63 6.50 41.14
CA VAL A 372 13.89 6.15 40.46
C VAL A 372 13.79 4.75 39.92
N SER A 373 14.31 4.55 38.71
CA SER A 373 14.38 3.26 38.05
C SER A 373 15.43 2.37 38.70
N LEU A 374 15.16 1.06 38.74
CA LEU A 374 15.96 0.09 39.46
C LEU A 374 16.40 -1.06 38.53
N ILE A 375 17.67 -1.48 38.65
CA ILE A 375 18.18 -2.67 37.97
C ILE A 375 18.98 -3.53 38.94
N ASN A 376 19.18 -4.80 38.60
CA ASN A 376 20.00 -5.65 39.41
C ASN A 376 21.51 -5.52 39.11
N LYS A 377 22.33 -5.90 40.05
CA LYS A 377 23.79 -5.77 39.94
C LYS A 377 24.36 -6.60 38.77
N SER A 378 23.72 -7.71 38.41
CA SER A 378 24.21 -8.57 37.32
C SER A 378 24.11 -7.86 35.97
N ILE A 379 23.10 -7.00 35.75
CA ILE A 379 23.02 -6.20 34.54
C ILE A 379 24.18 -5.21 34.44
N ILE A 380 24.50 -4.49 35.53
CA ILE A 380 25.66 -3.59 35.57
C ILE A 380 26.95 -4.33 35.30
N ASN A 381 27.18 -5.47 35.95
CA ASN A 381 28.38 -6.25 35.73
C ASN A 381 28.53 -6.68 34.27
N ASN A 382 27.46 -7.16 33.66
CA ASN A 382 27.43 -7.55 32.26
C ASN A 382 27.76 -6.35 31.32
N LEU A 383 27.18 -5.15 31.59
CA LEU A 383 27.48 -3.97 30.83
C LEU A 383 28.95 -3.52 30.98
N ILE A 384 29.56 -3.67 32.12
CA ILE A 384 31.01 -3.42 32.37
C ILE A 384 31.86 -4.43 31.59
N GLU A 385 31.55 -5.71 31.69
CA GLU A 385 32.30 -6.78 31.02
C GLU A 385 32.28 -6.62 29.49
N ASN A 386 31.15 -6.14 28.94
CA ASN A 386 30.99 -5.88 27.51
C ASN A 386 31.48 -4.49 27.08
N GLY A 387 32.07 -3.70 28.00
CA GLY A 387 32.65 -2.38 27.68
C GLY A 387 31.62 -1.29 27.37
N VAL A 388 30.35 -1.51 27.64
CA VAL A 388 29.26 -0.51 27.43
C VAL A 388 29.36 0.61 28.44
N ILE A 389 29.69 0.31 29.67
CA ILE A 389 29.96 1.25 30.77
C ILE A 389 31.26 0.90 31.49
N SER A 390 31.72 1.83 32.33
CA SER A 390 32.90 1.62 33.17
C SER A 390 32.65 2.19 34.57
N ASN A 391 33.62 2.04 35.48
CA ASN A 391 33.55 2.63 36.81
C ASN A 391 33.34 4.15 36.81
N ARG A 392 33.60 4.84 35.68
CA ARG A 392 33.30 6.29 35.52
C ARG A 392 31.79 6.58 35.47
N ASN A 393 30.98 5.59 35.21
CA ASN A 393 29.54 5.67 35.21
C ASN A 393 28.88 5.50 36.58
N PHE A 394 29.67 5.05 37.57
CA PHE A 394 29.27 5.04 38.98
C PHE A 394 29.17 6.49 39.50
N LEU A 395 28.04 6.83 40.14
CA LEU A 395 27.81 8.17 40.67
C LEU A 395 28.08 8.23 42.19
N GLU A 396 27.28 7.49 42.94
CA GLU A 396 27.36 7.50 44.41
C GLU A 396 26.67 6.28 45.06
N LYS A 397 26.85 6.11 46.37
CA LYS A 397 26.00 5.24 47.20
C LYS A 397 25.07 6.07 48.05
N LYS A 398 23.79 5.75 48.04
CA LYS A 398 22.83 6.42 48.88
C LYS A 398 21.74 5.49 49.42
N TYR A 399 21.10 5.93 50.54
CA TYR A 399 19.97 5.19 51.05
C TYR A 399 18.69 5.54 50.32
N MET A 400 17.97 4.49 49.90
CA MET A 400 16.63 4.59 49.34
C MET A 400 15.65 3.85 50.25
N VAL A 401 14.40 4.32 50.26
CA VAL A 401 13.30 3.67 50.97
C VAL A 401 12.44 2.93 49.98
N THR A 402 12.22 1.66 50.18
CA THR A 402 11.35 0.81 49.38
C THR A 402 9.90 0.88 49.86
N ALA A 403 8.95 0.40 49.09
CA ALA A 403 7.51 0.47 49.37
C ALA A 403 7.12 -0.20 50.71
N ASP A 404 7.93 -1.13 51.24
CA ASP A 404 7.76 -1.75 52.54
C ASP A 404 8.32 -0.92 53.69
N GLY A 405 8.78 0.32 53.46
CA GLY A 405 9.34 1.25 54.43
C GLY A 405 10.78 0.96 54.86
N LYS A 406 11.45 -0.04 54.31
CA LYS A 406 12.84 -0.36 54.65
C LYS A 406 13.83 0.52 53.91
N LYS A 407 14.94 0.83 54.56
CA LYS A 407 16.07 1.56 53.98
C LYS A 407 17.09 0.59 53.42
N HIS A 408 17.40 0.76 52.14
CA HIS A 408 18.42 -0.02 51.43
C HIS A 408 19.56 0.90 50.96
N LEU A 409 20.77 0.50 51.15
CA LEU A 409 21.93 1.16 50.57
C LEU A 409 22.07 0.69 49.12
N VAL A 410 21.89 1.60 48.17
CA VAL A 410 21.96 1.32 46.73
C VAL A 410 23.10 2.07 46.10
N GLU A 411 23.63 1.54 44.99
CA GLU A 411 24.57 2.23 44.14
C GLU A 411 23.77 2.98 43.03
N LEU A 412 24.15 4.22 42.72
CA LEU A 412 23.63 4.95 41.56
C LEU A 412 24.64 4.85 40.44
N TRP A 413 24.13 4.49 39.25
CA TRP A 413 24.91 4.38 38.02
C TRP A 413 24.22 5.14 36.89
N ASN A 414 25.00 5.91 36.11
CA ASN A 414 24.50 6.56 34.90
C ASN A 414 24.73 5.68 33.69
N LEU A 415 23.65 5.32 33.00
CA LEU A 415 23.74 4.65 31.69
C LEU A 415 23.71 5.69 30.60
N PRO A 416 24.69 5.66 29.64
CA PRO A 416 24.77 6.66 28.58
C PRO A 416 23.51 6.72 27.71
N LYS A 417 22.85 5.57 27.48
CA LYS A 417 21.71 5.46 26.60
C LYS A 417 20.85 4.23 26.91
N ILE A 418 19.55 4.40 26.82
CA ILE A 418 18.56 3.32 26.76
C ILE A 418 17.57 3.60 25.62
N ILE A 419 16.84 2.58 25.16
CA ILE A 419 15.80 2.72 24.13
C ILE A 419 14.51 2.08 24.64
N ILE A 420 13.40 2.79 24.55
CA ILE A 420 12.06 2.33 24.97
C ILE A 420 11.07 2.69 23.87
N GLY A 421 10.42 1.67 23.25
CA GLY A 421 9.47 1.91 22.16
C GLY A 421 10.10 2.65 20.96
N GLY A 422 11.41 2.44 20.72
CA GLY A 422 12.16 3.14 19.68
C GLY A 422 12.66 4.54 20.07
N LYS A 423 12.22 5.10 21.20
CA LYS A 423 12.68 6.40 21.70
C LYS A 423 14.00 6.25 22.46
N LYS A 424 15.01 7.02 22.05
CA LYS A 424 16.32 7.09 22.73
C LYS A 424 16.25 8.03 23.93
N ILE A 425 16.74 7.56 25.08
CA ILE A 425 16.84 8.35 26.31
C ILE A 425 18.30 8.29 26.77
N ASN A 426 18.98 9.43 26.72
CA ASN A 426 20.39 9.53 27.07
C ASN A 426 20.58 9.91 28.54
N ASN A 427 21.74 9.55 29.13
CA ASN A 427 22.14 9.94 30.47
C ASN A 427 21.07 9.61 31.52
N VAL A 428 20.89 8.31 31.76
CA VAL A 428 19.82 7.80 32.64
C VAL A 428 20.42 7.21 33.91
N ASP A 429 19.93 7.70 35.04
CA ASP A 429 20.37 7.22 36.34
C ASP A 429 19.51 6.05 36.81
N PHE A 430 20.18 4.96 37.21
CA PHE A 430 19.56 3.78 37.79
C PHE A 430 20.08 3.52 39.20
N ALA A 431 19.18 3.19 40.10
CA ALA A 431 19.54 2.57 41.34
C ALA A 431 19.84 1.09 41.10
N VAL A 432 20.89 0.57 41.72
CA VAL A 432 21.36 -0.80 41.56
C VAL A 432 21.26 -1.51 42.90
N MET A 433 20.56 -2.62 42.93
CA MET A 433 20.43 -3.48 44.10
C MET A 433 21.04 -4.85 43.84
N ASP A 434 21.55 -5.46 44.91
CA ASP A 434 21.99 -6.86 44.92
C ASP A 434 20.79 -7.81 44.94
N GLY A 435 20.98 -8.99 44.40
CA GLY A 435 19.95 -10.02 44.35
C GLY A 435 19.26 -10.17 42.98
N ASN A 436 18.42 -11.18 42.88
CA ASN A 436 17.63 -11.44 41.66
C ASN A 436 16.30 -10.67 41.70
N ILE A 437 16.38 -9.37 41.46
CA ILE A 437 15.20 -8.49 41.39
C ILE A 437 14.79 -8.28 39.96
N THR A 438 13.48 -8.16 39.72
CA THR A 438 12.99 -7.72 38.41
C THR A 438 13.26 -6.22 38.26
N PRO A 439 13.89 -5.80 37.17
CA PRO A 439 14.10 -4.39 36.88
C PRO A 439 12.80 -3.58 36.88
N LEU A 440 12.90 -2.30 37.29
CA LEU A 440 11.75 -1.43 37.45
C LEU A 440 12.01 -0.10 36.75
N LEU A 441 11.03 0.33 35.94
CA LEU A 441 11.05 1.63 35.28
C LEU A 441 10.26 2.64 36.10
N GLY A 442 10.97 3.60 36.71
CA GLY A 442 10.40 4.64 37.54
C GLY A 442 10.21 5.99 36.87
N MET A 443 9.68 6.95 37.62
CA MET A 443 9.29 8.29 37.11
C MET A 443 10.44 9.11 36.53
N ASN A 444 11.70 8.87 36.97
CA ASN A 444 12.86 9.54 36.38
C ASN A 444 13.06 9.25 34.88
N ILE A 445 12.53 8.12 34.41
CA ILE A 445 12.52 7.74 32.99
C ILE A 445 11.14 7.98 32.36
N ILE A 446 10.08 7.59 33.05
CA ILE A 446 8.70 7.71 32.55
C ILE A 446 8.38 9.17 32.14
N ASN A 447 8.78 10.17 32.93
CA ASN A 447 8.60 11.58 32.62
C ASN A 447 9.32 12.03 31.35
N ARG A 448 10.37 11.32 30.91
CA ARG A 448 11.16 11.64 29.72
C ARG A 448 10.59 11.00 28.44
N LEU A 449 9.59 10.12 28.57
CA LEU A 449 8.94 9.49 27.44
C LEU A 449 7.91 10.39 26.74
N ASN A 450 7.56 11.57 27.31
CA ASN A 450 6.52 12.46 26.77
C ASN A 450 5.16 11.74 26.61
N ILE A 451 4.74 10.99 27.61
CA ILE A 451 3.48 10.25 27.62
C ILE A 451 2.32 11.23 27.72
N TYR A 452 1.29 11.06 26.88
CA TYR A 452 0.04 11.82 27.01
C TYR A 452 -1.16 10.95 27.41
N LYS A 453 -1.10 9.63 27.18
CA LYS A 453 -2.15 8.67 27.58
C LYS A 453 -1.52 7.34 27.94
N ILE A 454 -1.99 6.74 29.02
CA ILE A 454 -1.72 5.36 29.40
C ILE A 454 -3.04 4.61 29.34
N ASP A 455 -3.10 3.54 28.56
CA ASP A 455 -4.27 2.68 28.37
C ASP A 455 -3.92 1.29 28.91
N LEU A 456 -4.20 1.11 30.21
CA LEU A 456 -3.85 -0.13 30.90
C LEU A 456 -4.75 -1.30 30.52
N GLU A 457 -5.97 -1.03 30.06
CA GLU A 457 -6.90 -2.06 29.56
C GLU A 457 -6.42 -2.69 28.26
N ASN A 458 -5.94 -1.84 27.32
CA ASN A 458 -5.43 -2.27 26.03
C ASN A 458 -3.91 -2.46 26.01
N TYR A 459 -3.24 -2.36 27.17
CA TYR A 459 -1.79 -2.55 27.32
C TYR A 459 -0.96 -1.62 26.44
N LYS A 460 -1.32 -0.30 26.37
CA LYS A 460 -0.66 0.67 25.49
C LYS A 460 -0.31 1.96 26.22
N ILE A 461 0.87 2.51 25.89
CA ILE A 461 1.30 3.86 26.27
C ILE A 461 1.41 4.68 24.99
N TYR A 462 0.79 5.83 24.97
CA TYR A 462 0.78 6.77 23.85
C TYR A 462 1.72 7.94 24.15
N LEU A 463 2.68 8.16 23.24
CA LEU A 463 3.67 9.23 23.34
C LEU A 463 3.21 10.46 22.55
N LYS A 464 3.54 11.67 23.03
CA LYS A 464 3.37 12.89 22.22
C LYS A 464 4.39 12.88 21.08
N ASN A 465 3.94 13.22 19.88
CA ASN A 465 4.84 13.52 18.78
C ASN A 465 5.69 14.76 19.15
N GLU A 466 7.00 14.66 19.05
CA GLU A 466 7.85 15.83 19.01
C GLU A 466 7.70 16.44 17.60
N ASN A 467 6.99 17.59 17.51
CA ASN A 467 6.88 18.38 16.28
C ASN A 467 8.23 18.99 15.94
#